data_c85a4c460ff14297f00b235e09fe7a18
#
_entry.id   c85a4c460ff14297f00b235e09fe7a18
#
_cell.length_a   1.000
_cell.length_b   1.000
_cell.length_c   1.000
_cell.angle_alpha   90.00
_cell.angle_beta   90.00
_cell.angle_gamma   90.00
#
_symmetry.space_group_name_H-M   'P 1'
#
loop_
_entity.id
_entity.type
_entity.pdbx_description
1 polymer ?
#
loop_
_entity_poly.entity_id
_entity_poly.type
_entity_poly.pdbx_seq_one_letter_code
_entity_poly.pdbx_strand_id
1 'polypeptide(L)'
;RDARAVATRGARDDARRRAKRLSNAATIGATNAKMSGDDAKRASDAASARDKLLWIIIYSLCSSTMLVINKLAVGANGLPTVVAGAQLAVSAAVVVVMEFAGAGVLGPFEKKRIVPFVLYTTMFAMGLFSNMKALMLTNVGAVISARCCLPLIVCSIEWFFMNRAFPNARSVMSLMGVVVSAGIYIANDTGVDIQGGAGMFWLLVWWLLLAVQMTYGKHLTENIAMTQWERVFYTNAMAIPPTIVLYYATGENELEMEDGEGAMFYLILSCVVGVAISYSGWKCRSVITATTFTLVGVLNKMATITFTIIVWPKDFSVVKTLALIASVGFGLLYTEAPLRKPKVAGAGTSPLGIKH
;
A
#
# COMPACT_ATOMS: atom_id res chain seq x y z
N ARG A 1 -67.94 -11.94 51.28
CA ARG A 1 -67.35 -12.41 49.95
C ARG A 1 -66.62 -11.30 49.23
N ASP A 2 -66.98 -10.02 49.38
CA ASP A 2 -66.32 -8.93 48.61
C ASP A 2 -64.97 -8.49 49.07
N ALA A 3 -64.59 -8.62 50.34
CA ALA A 3 -63.23 -8.25 50.84
C ALA A 3 -62.17 -9.13 50.27
N ARG A 4 -62.35 -10.43 50.01
CA ARG A 4 -61.40 -11.32 49.39
C ARG A 4 -61.16 -11.02 47.91
N ALA A 5 -62.22 -10.55 47.20
CA ALA A 5 -62.09 -10.20 45.77
C ALA A 5 -61.30 -8.90 45.55
N VAL A 6 -61.41 -7.95 46.47
CA VAL A 6 -60.66 -6.70 46.43
C VAL A 6 -59.14 -6.94 46.72
N ALA A 7 -58.83 -7.79 47.72
CA ALA A 7 -57.45 -8.16 48.06
C ALA A 7 -56.71 -8.91 46.91
N THR A 8 -57.42 -9.80 46.20
CA THR A 8 -56.85 -10.52 45.06
C THR A 8 -56.64 -9.64 43.81
N ARG A 9 -57.44 -8.61 43.60
CA ARG A 9 -57.24 -7.60 42.53
C ARG A 9 -56.04 -6.74 42.84
N GLY A 10 -55.86 -6.23 44.07
CA GLY A 10 -54.71 -5.45 44.47
C GLY A 10 -53.38 -6.19 44.30
N ALA A 11 -53.32 -7.47 44.71
CA ALA A 11 -52.13 -8.32 44.55
C ALA A 11 -51.79 -8.59 43.07
N ARG A 12 -52.80 -8.71 42.20
CA ARG A 12 -52.58 -8.87 40.74
C ARG A 12 -52.10 -7.59 40.09
N ASP A 13 -52.57 -6.43 40.50
CA ASP A 13 -52.11 -5.16 39.96
C ASP A 13 -50.70 -4.81 40.41
N ASP A 14 -50.32 -5.14 41.63
CA ASP A 14 -48.93 -4.99 42.12
C ASP A 14 -47.97 -5.96 41.42
N ALA A 15 -48.37 -7.19 41.18
CA ALA A 15 -47.60 -8.15 40.41
C ALA A 15 -47.37 -7.68 38.94
N ARG A 16 -48.44 -7.13 38.30
CA ARG A 16 -48.33 -6.52 36.97
C ARG A 16 -47.41 -5.31 36.95
N ARG A 17 -47.47 -4.43 37.94
CA ARG A 17 -46.60 -3.26 38.07
C ARG A 17 -45.13 -3.69 38.28
N ARG A 18 -44.87 -4.71 39.10
CA ARG A 18 -43.54 -5.28 39.29
C ARG A 18 -43.00 -5.90 38.00
N ALA A 19 -43.79 -6.69 37.29
CA ALA A 19 -43.39 -7.30 36.00
C ALA A 19 -43.04 -6.23 34.96
N LYS A 20 -43.85 -5.15 34.87
CA LYS A 20 -43.60 -4.04 33.96
C LYS A 20 -42.33 -3.25 34.31
N ARG A 21 -42.05 -3.05 35.62
CA ARG A 21 -40.81 -2.42 36.08
C ARG A 21 -39.55 -3.27 35.73
N LEU A 22 -39.64 -4.59 35.93
CA LEU A 22 -38.55 -5.52 35.60
C LEU A 22 -38.28 -5.59 34.09
N SER A 23 -39.34 -5.62 33.30
CA SER A 23 -39.23 -5.58 31.83
C SER A 23 -38.58 -4.29 31.34
N ASN A 24 -38.98 -3.13 31.87
CA ASN A 24 -38.41 -1.84 31.52
C ASN A 24 -36.93 -1.75 31.95
N ALA A 25 -36.58 -2.25 33.14
CA ALA A 25 -35.17 -2.28 33.61
C ALA A 25 -34.28 -3.19 32.73
N ALA A 26 -34.80 -4.35 32.30
CA ALA A 26 -34.12 -5.25 31.41
C ALA A 26 -33.92 -4.61 30.01
N THR A 27 -34.92 -3.90 29.49
CA THR A 27 -34.82 -3.19 28.21
C THR A 27 -33.80 -2.06 28.27
N ILE A 28 -33.78 -1.26 29.36
CA ILE A 28 -32.80 -0.17 29.57
C ILE A 28 -31.39 -0.76 29.71
N GLY A 29 -31.25 -1.86 30.45
CA GLY A 29 -29.95 -2.56 30.58
C GLY A 29 -29.41 -3.08 29.24
N ALA A 30 -30.25 -3.69 28.43
CA ALA A 30 -29.89 -4.17 27.08
C ALA A 30 -29.52 -3.01 26.13
N THR A 31 -30.27 -1.89 26.20
CA THR A 31 -29.95 -0.70 25.39
C THR A 31 -28.63 -0.06 25.79
N ASN A 32 -28.36 0.06 27.08
CA ASN A 32 -27.07 0.60 27.58
C ASN A 32 -25.89 -0.30 27.24
N ALA A 33 -26.03 -1.64 27.34
CA ALA A 33 -25.00 -2.59 26.95
C ALA A 33 -24.70 -2.52 25.43
N LYS A 34 -25.75 -2.37 24.61
CA LYS A 34 -25.60 -2.21 23.15
C LYS A 34 -24.91 -0.88 22.80
N MET A 35 -25.29 0.23 23.45
CA MET A 35 -24.63 1.53 23.27
C MET A 35 -23.16 1.48 23.66
N SER A 36 -22.82 0.85 24.79
CA SER A 36 -21.40 0.67 25.21
C SER A 36 -20.60 -0.17 24.21
N GLY A 37 -21.21 -1.21 23.62
CA GLY A 37 -20.57 -2.02 22.59
C GLY A 37 -20.34 -1.25 21.27
N ASP A 38 -21.32 -0.44 20.88
CA ASP A 38 -21.21 0.40 19.66
C ASP A 38 -20.17 1.51 19.83
N ASP A 39 -20.06 2.12 21.01
CA ASP A 39 -19.05 3.13 21.31
C ASP A 39 -17.64 2.53 21.35
N ALA A 40 -17.46 1.35 21.94
CA ALA A 40 -16.19 0.62 21.93
C ALA A 40 -15.76 0.25 20.50
N LYS A 41 -16.71 -0.18 19.67
CA LYS A 41 -16.46 -0.47 18.25
C LYS A 41 -16.06 0.78 17.48
N ARG A 42 -16.77 1.89 17.65
CA ARG A 42 -16.43 3.18 17.02
C ARG A 42 -15.03 3.65 17.42
N ALA A 43 -14.66 3.52 18.69
CA ALA A 43 -13.32 3.87 19.18
C ALA A 43 -12.24 2.99 18.53
N SER A 44 -12.48 1.68 18.41
CA SER A 44 -11.57 0.74 17.72
C SER A 44 -11.43 1.06 16.23
N ASP A 45 -12.53 1.34 15.54
CA ASP A 45 -12.53 1.70 14.11
C ASP A 45 -11.81 3.03 13.89
N ALA A 46 -12.00 4.01 14.77
CA ALA A 46 -11.30 5.29 14.73
C ALA A 46 -9.79 5.14 14.98
N ALA A 47 -9.38 4.29 15.94
CA ALA A 47 -7.98 3.99 16.19
C ALA A 47 -7.31 3.31 14.99
N SER A 48 -7.98 2.35 14.37
CA SER A 48 -7.53 1.68 13.15
C SER A 48 -7.38 2.67 11.97
N ALA A 49 -8.35 3.58 11.80
CA ALA A 49 -8.27 4.60 10.75
C ALA A 49 -7.12 5.58 10.96
N ARG A 50 -6.85 5.97 12.22
CA ARG A 50 -5.71 6.82 12.58
C ARG A 50 -4.37 6.13 12.30
N ASP A 51 -4.23 4.85 12.65
CA ASP A 51 -3.01 4.06 12.36
C ASP A 51 -2.76 3.97 10.85
N LYS A 52 -3.78 3.68 10.06
CA LYS A 52 -3.68 3.68 8.59
C LYS A 52 -3.20 5.02 8.05
N LEU A 53 -3.84 6.12 8.47
CA LEU A 53 -3.50 7.46 8.02
C LEU A 53 -2.06 7.84 8.40
N LEU A 54 -1.65 7.53 9.63
CA LEU A 54 -0.31 7.77 10.12
C LEU A 54 0.75 7.09 9.23
N TRP A 55 0.55 5.79 8.92
CA TRP A 55 1.52 5.05 8.10
C TRP A 55 1.50 5.46 6.64
N ILE A 56 0.36 5.91 6.10
CA ILE A 56 0.30 6.52 4.78
C ILE A 56 1.14 7.81 4.76
N ILE A 57 0.99 8.69 5.74
CA ILE A 57 1.74 9.96 5.83
C ILE A 57 3.24 9.68 5.98
N ILE A 58 3.65 8.81 6.91
CA ILE A 58 5.06 8.47 7.13
C ILE A 58 5.68 7.90 5.85
N TYR A 59 5.01 6.93 5.21
CA TYR A 59 5.48 6.35 3.96
C TYR A 59 5.56 7.40 2.83
N SER A 60 4.58 8.29 2.72
CA SER A 60 4.55 9.36 1.72
C SER A 60 5.71 10.33 1.90
N LEU A 61 6.00 10.74 3.13
CA LEU A 61 7.14 11.60 3.44
C LEU A 61 8.47 10.90 3.08
N CYS A 62 8.66 9.65 3.52
CA CYS A 62 9.86 8.88 3.17
C CYS A 62 10.01 8.71 1.66
N SER A 63 8.91 8.41 0.95
CA SER A 63 8.92 8.19 -0.50
C SER A 63 9.25 9.47 -1.28
N SER A 64 8.70 10.62 -0.89
CA SER A 64 8.98 11.91 -1.53
C SER A 64 10.41 12.37 -1.25
N THR A 65 10.86 12.26 0.01
CA THR A 65 12.23 12.57 0.42
C THR A 65 13.25 11.70 -0.31
N MET A 66 12.97 10.39 -0.43
CA MET A 66 13.83 9.45 -1.13
C MET A 66 14.02 9.82 -2.61
N LEU A 67 12.97 10.30 -3.28
CA LEU A 67 13.06 10.70 -4.68
C LEU A 67 14.05 11.87 -4.86
N VAL A 68 14.00 12.86 -3.98
CA VAL A 68 14.90 14.03 -4.02
C VAL A 68 16.33 13.62 -3.69
N ILE A 69 16.50 12.87 -2.59
CA ILE A 69 17.85 12.46 -2.12
C ILE A 69 18.51 11.51 -3.13
N ASN A 70 17.75 10.59 -3.75
CA ASN A 70 18.29 9.73 -4.79
C ASN A 70 18.81 10.53 -5.99
N LYS A 71 18.07 11.59 -6.39
CA LYS A 71 18.52 12.47 -7.47
C LYS A 71 19.86 13.14 -7.12
N LEU A 72 20.00 13.61 -5.88
CA LEU A 72 21.25 14.23 -5.41
C LEU A 72 22.38 13.20 -5.27
N ALA A 73 22.10 12.04 -4.66
CA ALA A 73 23.09 10.98 -4.46
C ALA A 73 23.61 10.42 -5.79
N VAL A 74 22.72 10.13 -6.73
CA VAL A 74 23.10 9.65 -8.07
C VAL A 74 23.80 10.74 -8.86
N GLY A 75 23.34 12.00 -8.77
CA GLY A 75 23.97 13.13 -9.45
C GLY A 75 25.39 13.44 -8.95
N ALA A 76 25.69 13.12 -7.68
CA ALA A 76 27.00 13.34 -7.08
C ALA A 76 27.96 12.14 -7.22
N ASN A 77 27.44 10.90 -7.37
CA ASN A 77 28.25 9.68 -7.46
C ASN A 77 28.33 9.09 -8.88
N GLY A 78 27.44 9.46 -9.79
CA GLY A 78 27.42 8.97 -11.17
C GLY A 78 26.91 7.54 -11.37
N LEU A 79 26.76 6.74 -10.30
CA LEU A 79 26.49 5.29 -10.35
C LEU A 79 25.20 4.92 -9.64
N PRO A 80 24.03 4.95 -10.33
CA PRO A 80 22.72 4.70 -9.72
C PRO A 80 22.58 3.29 -9.10
N THR A 81 23.21 2.26 -9.69
CA THR A 81 23.15 0.89 -9.17
C THR A 81 23.97 0.73 -7.89
N VAL A 82 25.11 1.42 -7.79
CA VAL A 82 25.94 1.45 -6.56
C VAL A 82 25.18 2.13 -5.43
N VAL A 83 24.56 3.29 -5.69
CA VAL A 83 23.72 3.98 -4.69
C VAL A 83 22.58 3.08 -4.22
N ALA A 84 21.86 2.43 -5.13
CA ALA A 84 20.80 1.48 -4.78
C ALA A 84 21.32 0.28 -3.99
N GLY A 85 22.46 -0.31 -4.40
CA GLY A 85 23.10 -1.42 -3.70
C GLY A 85 23.52 -1.07 -2.28
N ALA A 86 24.10 0.13 -2.07
CA ALA A 86 24.45 0.62 -0.74
C ALA A 86 23.22 0.77 0.17
N GLN A 87 22.12 1.31 -0.33
CA GLN A 87 20.86 1.43 0.42
C GLN A 87 20.30 0.07 0.84
N LEU A 88 20.32 -0.92 -0.06
CA LEU A 88 19.89 -2.29 0.22
C LEU A 88 20.79 -2.94 1.28
N ALA A 89 22.12 -2.82 1.12
CA ALA A 89 23.10 -3.39 2.04
C ALA A 89 22.98 -2.77 3.44
N VAL A 90 22.89 -1.45 3.55
CA VAL A 90 22.71 -0.75 4.84
C VAL A 90 21.36 -1.12 5.47
N SER A 91 20.28 -1.21 4.68
CA SER A 91 18.97 -1.61 5.22
C SER A 91 18.98 -3.03 5.79
N ALA A 92 19.65 -3.97 5.13
CA ALA A 92 19.83 -5.33 5.65
C ALA A 92 20.74 -5.36 6.88
N ALA A 93 21.87 -4.62 6.83
CA ALA A 93 22.83 -4.55 7.92
C ALA A 93 22.24 -3.98 9.22
N VAL A 94 21.40 -2.95 9.13
CA VAL A 94 20.70 -2.38 10.30
C VAL A 94 19.88 -3.44 11.03
N VAL A 95 19.16 -4.30 10.29
CA VAL A 95 18.36 -5.38 10.91
C VAL A 95 19.26 -6.42 11.58
N VAL A 96 20.38 -6.77 10.95
CA VAL A 96 21.39 -7.68 11.53
C VAL A 96 21.97 -7.11 12.81
N VAL A 97 22.33 -5.82 12.82
CA VAL A 97 22.83 -5.13 14.02
C VAL A 97 21.78 -5.11 15.14
N MET A 98 20.52 -4.85 14.81
CA MET A 98 19.41 -4.92 15.79
C MET A 98 19.26 -6.31 16.39
N GLU A 99 19.40 -7.37 15.57
CA GLU A 99 19.35 -8.76 16.05
C GLU A 99 20.50 -9.06 17.01
N PHE A 100 21.74 -8.70 16.64
CA PHE A 100 22.90 -8.86 17.54
C PHE A 100 22.82 -8.02 18.82
N ALA A 101 22.14 -6.89 18.78
CA ALA A 101 21.84 -6.09 19.97
C ALA A 101 20.74 -6.71 20.87
N GLY A 102 20.21 -7.88 20.51
CA GLY A 102 19.22 -8.60 21.30
C GLY A 102 17.78 -8.12 21.12
N ALA A 103 17.49 -7.40 20.04
CA ALA A 103 16.13 -6.91 19.78
C ALA A 103 15.15 -8.02 19.33
N GLY A 104 15.65 -9.23 18.98
CA GLY A 104 14.82 -10.37 18.60
C GLY A 104 13.91 -10.08 17.41
N VAL A 105 14.42 -9.35 16.42
CA VAL A 105 13.64 -8.89 15.26
C VAL A 105 13.56 -9.93 14.13
N LEU A 106 14.52 -10.87 14.07
CA LEU A 106 14.58 -11.95 13.11
C LEU A 106 13.99 -13.23 13.70
N GLY A 107 13.04 -13.85 13.03
CA GLY A 107 12.53 -15.15 13.37
C GLY A 107 13.36 -16.29 12.75
N PRO A 108 12.95 -17.57 12.97
CA PRO A 108 13.69 -18.73 12.48
C PRO A 108 13.78 -18.74 10.95
N PHE A 109 14.96 -19.13 10.43
CA PHE A 109 15.22 -19.27 8.99
C PHE A 109 14.53 -20.53 8.43
N GLU A 110 13.26 -20.39 8.03
CA GLU A 110 12.45 -21.46 7.46
C GLU A 110 12.25 -21.26 5.95
N LYS A 111 12.37 -22.35 5.17
CA LYS A 111 12.14 -22.30 3.70
C LYS A 111 10.77 -21.72 3.34
N LYS A 112 9.73 -22.00 4.11
CA LYS A 112 8.36 -21.49 3.91
C LYS A 112 8.27 -19.95 4.01
N ARG A 113 9.18 -19.34 4.75
CA ARG A 113 9.29 -17.88 4.93
C ARG A 113 10.18 -17.26 3.86
N ILE A 114 11.27 -17.92 3.49
CA ILE A 114 12.32 -17.40 2.60
C ILE A 114 11.88 -17.45 1.12
N VAL A 115 11.39 -18.61 0.64
CA VAL A 115 11.06 -18.85 -0.78
C VAL A 115 10.10 -17.80 -1.35
N PRO A 116 9.01 -17.38 -0.65
CA PRO A 116 8.14 -16.32 -1.15
C PRO A 116 8.85 -14.97 -1.35
N PHE A 117 9.84 -14.66 -0.52
CA PHE A 117 10.63 -13.43 -0.66
C PHE A 117 11.65 -13.51 -1.80
N VAL A 118 12.21 -14.69 -2.09
CA VAL A 118 13.03 -14.90 -3.30
C VAL A 118 12.20 -14.59 -4.55
N LEU A 119 10.97 -15.12 -4.63
CA LEU A 119 10.07 -14.82 -5.76
C LEU A 119 9.74 -13.32 -5.84
N TYR A 120 9.43 -12.68 -4.72
CA TYR A 120 9.14 -11.25 -4.65
C TYR A 120 10.32 -10.39 -5.16
N THR A 121 11.54 -10.69 -4.71
CA THR A 121 12.75 -9.94 -5.10
C THR A 121 13.17 -10.23 -6.53
N THR A 122 12.95 -11.44 -7.05
CA THR A 122 13.17 -11.75 -8.47
C THR A 122 12.24 -10.94 -9.36
N MET A 123 10.94 -10.86 -9.02
CA MET A 123 9.98 -10.00 -9.73
C MET A 123 10.39 -8.52 -9.64
N PHE A 124 10.91 -8.07 -8.51
CA PHE A 124 11.43 -6.72 -8.34
C PHE A 124 12.60 -6.44 -9.27
N ALA A 125 13.59 -7.32 -9.31
CA ALA A 125 14.78 -7.15 -10.17
C ALA A 125 14.41 -7.17 -11.66
N MET A 126 13.53 -8.11 -12.09
CA MET A 126 13.03 -8.15 -13.46
C MET A 126 12.22 -6.88 -13.79
N GLY A 127 11.43 -6.39 -12.84
CA GLY A 127 10.69 -5.14 -12.96
C GLY A 127 11.61 -3.94 -13.12
N LEU A 128 12.69 -3.88 -12.34
CA LEU A 128 13.70 -2.81 -12.44
C LEU A 128 14.38 -2.82 -13.81
N PHE A 129 14.85 -3.99 -14.27
CA PHE A 129 15.46 -4.16 -15.59
C PHE A 129 14.49 -3.75 -16.72
N SER A 130 13.24 -4.24 -16.66
CA SER A 130 12.22 -3.91 -17.66
C SER A 130 11.88 -2.41 -17.67
N ASN A 131 11.86 -1.76 -16.51
CA ASN A 131 11.65 -0.32 -16.40
C ASN A 131 12.79 0.48 -17.03
N MET A 132 14.05 0.05 -16.85
CA MET A 132 15.20 0.68 -17.49
C MET A 132 15.13 0.54 -19.01
N LYS A 133 14.83 -0.66 -19.53
CA LYS A 133 14.63 -0.88 -20.96
C LYS A 133 13.46 -0.07 -21.52
N ALA A 134 12.35 0.02 -20.78
CA ALA A 134 11.23 0.88 -21.16
C ALA A 134 11.65 2.35 -21.24
N LEU A 135 12.35 2.88 -20.24
CA LEU A 135 12.83 4.28 -20.22
C LEU A 135 13.85 4.59 -21.32
N MET A 136 14.66 3.61 -21.72
CA MET A 136 15.60 3.78 -22.84
C MET A 136 14.90 3.84 -24.20
N LEU A 137 13.76 3.15 -24.37
CA LEU A 137 13.06 2.97 -25.62
C LEU A 137 11.73 3.75 -25.70
N THR A 138 11.31 4.39 -24.59
CA THR A 138 10.15 5.26 -24.51
C THR A 138 10.52 6.53 -23.77
N ASN A 139 9.56 7.39 -23.51
CA ASN A 139 9.79 8.56 -22.66
C ASN A 139 9.23 8.38 -21.26
N VAL A 140 9.64 9.28 -20.34
CA VAL A 140 9.21 9.32 -18.95
C VAL A 140 7.68 9.46 -18.84
N GLY A 141 7.05 10.20 -19.76
CA GLY A 141 5.59 10.38 -19.80
C GLY A 141 4.84 9.08 -19.96
N ALA A 142 5.28 8.19 -20.88
CA ALA A 142 4.68 6.87 -21.07
C ALA A 142 4.76 6.00 -19.81
N VAL A 143 5.89 6.03 -19.11
CA VAL A 143 6.07 5.28 -17.84
C VAL A 143 5.17 5.84 -16.73
N ILE A 144 5.00 7.17 -16.64
CA ILE A 144 4.08 7.80 -15.69
C ILE A 144 2.64 7.40 -15.99
N SER A 145 2.22 7.41 -17.28
CA SER A 145 0.88 6.97 -17.69
C SER A 145 0.57 5.56 -17.27
N ALA A 146 1.47 4.63 -17.63
CA ALA A 146 1.32 3.23 -17.28
C ALA A 146 1.19 3.05 -15.76
N ARG A 147 1.96 3.80 -14.98
CA ARG A 147 1.89 3.78 -13.51
C ARG A 147 0.56 4.29 -12.97
N CYS A 148 -0.06 5.30 -13.61
CA CYS A 148 -1.37 5.81 -13.20
C CYS A 148 -2.51 4.81 -13.46
N CYS A 149 -2.36 3.95 -14.45
CA CYS A 149 -3.30 2.85 -14.71
C CYS A 149 -3.14 1.66 -13.74
N LEU A 150 -2.01 1.59 -13.02
CA LEU A 150 -1.67 0.45 -12.16
C LEU A 150 -2.71 0.16 -11.06
N PRO A 151 -3.28 1.14 -10.34
CA PRO A 151 -4.29 0.87 -9.31
C PRO A 151 -5.53 0.15 -9.84
N LEU A 152 -5.91 0.36 -11.10
CA LEU A 152 -7.06 -0.32 -11.72
C LEU A 152 -6.81 -1.82 -11.91
N ILE A 153 -5.61 -2.21 -12.40
CA ILE A 153 -5.28 -3.62 -12.57
C ILE A 153 -5.04 -4.32 -11.22
N VAL A 154 -4.36 -3.63 -10.28
CA VAL A 154 -4.15 -4.16 -8.93
C VAL A 154 -5.48 -4.40 -8.23
N CYS A 155 -6.43 -3.48 -8.34
CA CYS A 155 -7.79 -3.64 -7.83
C CYS A 155 -8.50 -4.86 -8.43
N SER A 156 -8.36 -5.08 -9.74
CA SER A 156 -8.91 -6.25 -10.41
C SER A 156 -8.27 -7.54 -9.89
N ILE A 157 -6.95 -7.56 -9.70
CA ILE A 157 -6.23 -8.72 -9.14
C ILE A 157 -6.68 -8.98 -7.69
N GLU A 158 -6.84 -7.95 -6.85
CA GLU A 158 -7.35 -8.10 -5.49
C GLU A 158 -8.78 -8.68 -5.47
N TRP A 159 -9.62 -8.25 -6.40
CA TRP A 159 -10.99 -8.78 -6.54
C TRP A 159 -11.01 -10.25 -6.94
N PHE A 160 -10.16 -10.68 -7.90
CA PHE A 160 -10.12 -12.07 -8.37
C PHE A 160 -9.42 -13.01 -7.39
N PHE A 161 -8.30 -12.62 -6.79
CA PHE A 161 -7.39 -13.50 -6.07
C PHE A 161 -7.35 -13.30 -4.55
N MET A 162 -7.74 -12.11 -4.03
CA MET A 162 -7.60 -11.80 -2.60
C MET A 162 -8.94 -11.68 -1.85
N ASN A 163 -10.01 -12.26 -2.38
CA ASN A 163 -11.35 -12.23 -1.76
C ASN A 163 -11.86 -10.83 -1.39
N ARG A 164 -11.44 -9.80 -2.10
CA ARG A 164 -11.97 -8.46 -1.90
C ARG A 164 -13.24 -8.25 -2.73
N ALA A 165 -14.14 -7.41 -2.22
CA ALA A 165 -15.30 -6.97 -2.98
C ALA A 165 -14.85 -6.10 -4.15
N PHE A 166 -15.64 -6.05 -5.22
CA PHE A 166 -15.40 -5.07 -6.29
C PHE A 166 -15.58 -3.65 -5.72
N PRO A 167 -14.73 -2.67 -6.09
CA PRO A 167 -14.87 -1.30 -5.59
C PRO A 167 -16.24 -0.73 -5.95
N ASN A 168 -16.74 0.16 -5.10
CA ASN A 168 -17.97 0.88 -5.40
C ASN A 168 -17.77 1.86 -6.58
N ALA A 169 -18.86 2.32 -7.19
CA ALA A 169 -18.84 3.22 -8.32
C ALA A 169 -18.01 4.49 -8.06
N ARG A 170 -18.07 5.05 -6.85
CA ARG A 170 -17.28 6.21 -6.43
C ARG A 170 -15.78 5.93 -6.51
N SER A 171 -15.33 4.78 -6.02
CA SER A 171 -13.91 4.38 -6.08
C SER A 171 -13.44 4.11 -7.50
N VAL A 172 -14.28 3.50 -8.35
CA VAL A 172 -13.97 3.31 -9.78
C VAL A 172 -13.84 4.66 -10.48
N MET A 173 -14.78 5.59 -10.25
CA MET A 173 -14.71 6.95 -10.81
C MET A 173 -13.48 7.71 -10.33
N SER A 174 -13.09 7.55 -9.08
CA SER A 174 -11.86 8.11 -8.52
C SER A 174 -10.62 7.60 -9.27
N LEU A 175 -10.49 6.28 -9.43
CA LEU A 175 -9.37 5.68 -10.16
C LEU A 175 -9.34 6.10 -11.65
N MET A 176 -10.50 6.16 -12.31
CA MET A 176 -10.62 6.65 -13.68
C MET A 176 -10.25 8.13 -13.77
N GLY A 177 -10.63 8.95 -12.79
CA GLY A 177 -10.24 10.36 -12.71
C GLY A 177 -8.72 10.54 -12.62
N VAL A 178 -8.03 9.70 -11.84
CA VAL A 178 -6.55 9.68 -11.78
C VAL A 178 -5.95 9.37 -13.16
N VAL A 179 -6.47 8.36 -13.86
CA VAL A 179 -5.99 7.97 -15.20
C VAL A 179 -6.23 9.06 -16.23
N VAL A 180 -7.43 9.63 -16.27
CA VAL A 180 -7.77 10.72 -17.21
C VAL A 180 -6.91 11.95 -16.96
N SER A 181 -6.74 12.34 -15.70
CA SER A 181 -5.88 13.48 -15.34
C SER A 181 -4.43 13.27 -15.74
N ALA A 182 -3.90 12.06 -15.55
CA ALA A 182 -2.56 11.70 -16.01
C ALA A 182 -2.47 11.73 -17.55
N GLY A 183 -3.50 11.27 -18.24
CA GLY A 183 -3.59 11.37 -19.71
C GLY A 183 -3.56 12.81 -20.21
N ILE A 184 -4.29 13.73 -19.54
CA ILE A 184 -4.26 15.15 -19.87
C ILE A 184 -2.85 15.74 -19.64
N TYR A 185 -2.20 15.39 -18.52
CA TYR A 185 -0.83 15.81 -18.23
C TYR A 185 0.11 15.44 -19.38
N ILE A 186 0.05 14.18 -19.83
CA ILE A 186 0.93 13.66 -20.86
C ILE A 186 0.62 14.20 -22.24
N ALA A 187 -0.65 14.34 -22.59
CA ALA A 187 -1.05 14.92 -23.88
C ALA A 187 -0.55 16.36 -24.06
N ASN A 188 -0.26 17.07 -22.95
CA ASN A 188 0.32 18.41 -22.96
C ASN A 188 1.84 18.40 -22.73
N ASP A 189 2.46 17.22 -22.61
CA ASP A 189 3.91 17.08 -22.52
C ASP A 189 4.50 16.86 -23.91
N THR A 190 5.27 17.82 -24.41
CA THR A 190 5.79 17.88 -25.78
C THR A 190 6.81 16.80 -26.12
N GLY A 191 7.11 15.89 -25.19
CA GLY A 191 8.12 14.85 -25.31
C GLY A 191 7.59 13.41 -25.46
N VAL A 192 6.28 13.21 -25.71
CA VAL A 192 5.75 11.83 -25.80
C VAL A 192 6.01 11.25 -27.18
N ASP A 193 7.16 10.61 -27.35
CA ASP A 193 7.46 9.79 -28.51
C ASP A 193 7.59 8.31 -28.07
N ILE A 194 6.66 7.48 -28.50
CA ILE A 194 6.72 6.02 -28.28
C ILE A 194 7.43 5.43 -29.48
N GLN A 195 8.75 5.34 -29.41
CA GLN A 195 9.56 4.79 -30.49
C GLN A 195 9.43 3.26 -30.54
N GLY A 196 8.52 2.80 -31.41
CA GLY A 196 8.47 1.42 -31.88
C GLY A 196 7.87 0.37 -30.91
N GLY A 197 7.62 -0.84 -31.44
CA GLY A 197 7.01 -1.95 -30.70
C GLY A 197 7.83 -2.48 -29.52
N ALA A 198 9.18 -2.36 -29.58
CA ALA A 198 10.06 -2.82 -28.51
C ALA A 198 9.90 -2.00 -27.22
N GLY A 199 9.75 -0.68 -27.33
CA GLY A 199 9.51 0.19 -26.17
C GLY A 199 8.18 -0.14 -25.48
N MET A 200 7.12 -0.33 -26.26
CA MET A 200 5.82 -0.72 -25.74
C MET A 200 5.84 -2.12 -25.10
N PHE A 201 6.58 -3.07 -25.69
CA PHE A 201 6.75 -4.41 -25.11
C PHE A 201 7.38 -4.34 -23.71
N TRP A 202 8.52 -3.63 -23.55
CA TRP A 202 9.17 -3.51 -22.25
C TRP A 202 8.35 -2.72 -21.23
N LEU A 203 7.60 -1.71 -21.67
CA LEU A 203 6.68 -0.96 -20.83
C LEU A 203 5.56 -1.86 -20.30
N LEU A 204 4.98 -2.73 -21.16
CA LEU A 204 3.94 -3.68 -20.76
C LEU A 204 4.49 -4.75 -19.80
N VAL A 205 5.67 -5.31 -20.08
CA VAL A 205 6.34 -6.30 -19.21
C VAL A 205 6.57 -5.69 -17.82
N TRP A 206 7.15 -4.50 -17.76
CA TRP A 206 7.35 -3.79 -16.50
C TRP A 206 6.04 -3.55 -15.75
N TRP A 207 5.01 -3.10 -16.44
CA TRP A 207 3.72 -2.77 -15.85
C TRP A 207 3.03 -4.00 -15.25
N LEU A 208 3.04 -5.14 -15.95
CA LEU A 208 2.50 -6.40 -15.45
C LEU A 208 3.29 -6.93 -14.25
N LEU A 209 4.62 -6.91 -14.32
CA LEU A 209 5.48 -7.31 -13.20
C LEU A 209 5.21 -6.45 -11.97
N LEU A 210 5.07 -5.14 -12.14
CA LEU A 210 4.77 -4.21 -11.06
C LEU A 210 3.38 -4.47 -10.45
N ALA A 211 2.35 -4.75 -11.27
CA ALA A 211 1.01 -5.09 -10.80
C ALA A 211 1.02 -6.36 -9.93
N VAL A 212 1.67 -7.41 -10.42
CA VAL A 212 1.81 -8.68 -9.68
C VAL A 212 2.61 -8.46 -8.40
N GLN A 213 3.73 -7.74 -8.45
CA GLN A 213 4.57 -7.46 -7.30
C GLN A 213 3.83 -6.67 -6.21
N MET A 214 3.04 -5.65 -6.57
CA MET A 214 2.24 -4.88 -5.62
C MET A 214 1.23 -5.77 -4.87
N THR A 215 0.51 -6.61 -5.62
CA THR A 215 -0.47 -7.54 -5.06
C THR A 215 0.18 -8.66 -4.26
N TYR A 216 1.26 -9.25 -4.79
CA TYR A 216 2.00 -10.30 -4.10
C TYR A 216 2.63 -9.82 -2.79
N GLY A 217 3.17 -8.59 -2.78
CA GLY A 217 3.66 -7.98 -1.54
C GLY A 217 2.57 -7.84 -0.47
N LYS A 218 1.33 -7.55 -0.84
CA LYS A 218 0.20 -7.56 0.10
C LYS A 218 -0.14 -8.98 0.56
N HIS A 219 -0.16 -9.95 -0.36
CA HIS A 219 -0.33 -11.37 -0.03
C HIS A 219 0.70 -11.86 1.00
N LEU A 220 1.97 -11.46 0.86
CA LEU A 220 3.02 -11.78 1.84
C LEU A 220 2.71 -11.22 3.24
N THR A 221 2.16 -10.00 3.31
CA THR A 221 1.81 -9.40 4.61
C THR A 221 0.62 -10.06 5.29
N GLU A 222 -0.30 -10.63 4.53
CA GLU A 222 -1.53 -11.25 5.04
C GLU A 222 -1.33 -12.74 5.40
N ASN A 223 -0.46 -13.45 4.68
CA ASN A 223 -0.35 -14.90 4.79
C ASN A 223 0.94 -15.40 5.46
N ILE A 224 1.95 -14.55 5.62
CA ILE A 224 3.20 -14.92 6.28
C ILE A 224 3.37 -14.11 7.56
N ALA A 225 3.31 -14.82 8.70
CA ALA A 225 3.52 -14.22 10.01
C ALA A 225 5.01 -13.87 10.19
N MET A 226 5.34 -12.60 10.00
CA MET A 226 6.68 -12.04 10.13
C MET A 226 6.62 -10.62 10.69
N THR A 227 7.67 -10.21 11.39
CA THR A 227 7.84 -8.82 11.81
C THR A 227 8.08 -7.92 10.59
N GLN A 228 7.89 -6.61 10.73
CA GLN A 228 8.19 -5.70 9.62
C GLN A 228 9.72 -5.67 9.34
N TRP A 229 10.54 -5.79 10.39
CA TRP A 229 11.99 -5.84 10.26
C TRP A 229 12.49 -7.09 9.54
N GLU A 230 11.88 -8.26 9.78
CA GLU A 230 12.16 -9.47 8.99
C GLU A 230 11.89 -9.25 7.50
N ARG A 231 10.75 -8.62 7.17
CA ARG A 231 10.41 -8.30 5.77
C ARG A 231 11.42 -7.33 5.16
N VAL A 232 11.85 -6.31 5.91
CA VAL A 232 12.94 -5.41 5.49
C VAL A 232 14.21 -6.19 5.22
N PHE A 233 14.63 -7.08 6.14
CA PHE A 233 15.82 -7.89 5.96
C PHE A 233 15.76 -8.74 4.69
N TYR A 234 14.73 -9.60 4.56
CA TYR A 234 14.64 -10.51 3.41
C TYR A 234 14.53 -9.76 2.09
N THR A 235 13.75 -8.68 2.03
CA THR A 235 13.60 -7.92 0.78
C THR A 235 14.91 -7.27 0.36
N ASN A 236 15.60 -6.63 1.29
CA ASN A 236 16.83 -5.89 0.95
C ASN A 236 18.02 -6.85 0.72
N ALA A 237 18.23 -7.84 1.62
CA ALA A 237 19.32 -8.79 1.47
C ALA A 237 19.21 -9.62 0.18
N MET A 238 18.01 -10.09 -0.17
CA MET A 238 17.80 -10.87 -1.38
C MET A 238 17.78 -10.03 -2.66
N ALA A 239 17.65 -8.71 -2.56
CA ALA A 239 17.76 -7.82 -3.71
C ALA A 239 19.21 -7.47 -4.05
N ILE A 240 20.19 -7.70 -3.16
CA ILE A 240 21.60 -7.42 -3.41
C ILE A 240 22.16 -8.21 -4.61
N PRO A 241 22.03 -9.56 -4.70
CA PRO A 241 22.55 -10.31 -5.83
C PRO A 241 22.02 -9.84 -7.19
N PRO A 242 20.70 -9.66 -7.39
CA PRO A 242 20.21 -9.10 -8.66
C PRO A 242 20.71 -7.68 -8.94
N THR A 243 20.94 -6.85 -7.91
CA THR A 243 21.49 -5.51 -8.09
C THR A 243 22.96 -5.57 -8.55
N ILE A 244 23.74 -6.54 -8.05
CA ILE A 244 25.11 -6.79 -8.55
C ILE A 244 25.08 -7.21 -10.03
N VAL A 245 24.17 -8.11 -10.40
CA VAL A 245 24.00 -8.49 -11.82
C VAL A 245 23.64 -7.26 -12.67
N LEU A 246 22.77 -6.39 -12.16
CA LEU A 246 22.38 -5.17 -12.86
C LEU A 246 23.57 -4.21 -13.03
N TYR A 247 24.44 -4.06 -12.03
CA TYR A 247 25.65 -3.25 -12.07
C TYR A 247 26.56 -3.64 -13.25
N TYR A 248 26.78 -4.94 -13.47
CA TYR A 248 27.52 -5.42 -14.62
C TYR A 248 26.74 -5.31 -15.95
N ALA A 249 25.42 -5.55 -15.91
CA ALA A 249 24.58 -5.52 -17.11
C ALA A 249 24.37 -4.09 -17.66
N THR A 250 24.50 -3.07 -16.81
CA THR A 250 24.40 -1.65 -17.22
C THR A 250 25.73 -1.05 -17.65
N GLY A 251 26.85 -1.77 -17.43
CA GLY A 251 28.19 -1.26 -17.72
C GLY A 251 28.72 -0.27 -16.67
N GLU A 252 28.03 -0.13 -15.52
CA GLU A 252 28.51 0.74 -14.44
C GLU A 252 29.86 0.29 -13.87
N ASN A 253 30.24 -0.98 -14.04
CA ASN A 253 31.55 -1.51 -13.65
C ASN A 253 32.72 -0.95 -14.45
N GLU A 254 32.45 -0.32 -15.59
CA GLU A 254 33.47 0.33 -16.44
C GLU A 254 33.57 1.83 -16.17
N LEU A 255 32.67 2.37 -15.34
CA LEU A 255 32.63 3.77 -14.96
C LEU A 255 33.35 3.97 -13.62
N GLU A 256 34.08 5.06 -13.50
CA GLU A 256 34.64 5.49 -12.22
C GLU A 256 33.57 6.23 -11.41
N MET A 257 33.56 6.03 -10.08
CA MET A 257 32.70 6.75 -9.19
C MET A 257 33.11 8.23 -9.17
N GLU A 258 32.19 9.11 -9.52
CA GLU A 258 32.44 10.55 -9.43
C GLU A 258 32.50 10.95 -7.94
N ASP A 259 33.57 11.67 -7.59
CA ASP A 259 33.77 12.21 -6.24
C ASP A 259 33.25 13.66 -6.21
N GLY A 260 31.96 13.81 -6.55
CA GLY A 260 31.28 15.09 -6.57
C GLY A 260 31.14 15.68 -5.16
N GLU A 261 30.99 17.00 -5.09
CA GLU A 261 30.84 17.70 -3.81
C GLU A 261 29.66 17.13 -3.01
N GLY A 262 29.95 16.62 -1.81
CA GLY A 262 28.96 16.00 -0.94
C GLY A 262 28.53 14.57 -1.31
N ALA A 263 29.18 13.89 -2.25
CA ALA A 263 28.82 12.54 -2.71
C ALA A 263 28.61 11.55 -1.55
N MET A 264 29.57 11.51 -0.60
CA MET A 264 29.48 10.65 0.58
C MET A 264 28.31 11.06 1.51
N PHE A 265 28.10 12.35 1.71
CA PHE A 265 26.99 12.85 2.54
C PHE A 265 25.63 12.45 1.95
N TYR A 266 25.41 12.65 0.65
CA TYR A 266 24.16 12.27 -0.01
C TYR A 266 23.98 10.75 -0.04
N LEU A 267 25.06 9.97 -0.20
CA LEU A 267 25.01 8.52 -0.12
C LEU A 267 24.57 8.05 1.26
N ILE A 268 25.18 8.54 2.34
CA ILE A 268 24.81 8.19 3.71
C ILE A 268 23.35 8.59 3.99
N LEU A 269 22.98 9.81 3.62
CA LEU A 269 21.61 10.29 3.81
C LEU A 269 20.60 9.43 3.05
N SER A 270 20.95 9.01 1.82
CA SER A 270 20.10 8.12 1.01
C SER A 270 19.94 6.73 1.66
N CYS A 271 21.00 6.22 2.30
CA CYS A 271 20.92 4.96 3.05
C CYS A 271 20.01 5.07 4.28
N VAL A 272 20.08 6.16 5.05
CA VAL A 272 19.19 6.40 6.19
C VAL A 272 17.73 6.45 5.75
N VAL A 273 17.43 7.22 4.69
CA VAL A 273 16.08 7.28 4.14
C VAL A 273 15.67 5.94 3.52
N GLY A 274 16.62 5.18 2.96
CA GLY A 274 16.43 3.82 2.45
C GLY A 274 15.92 2.84 3.50
N VAL A 275 16.47 2.88 4.72
CA VAL A 275 15.96 2.11 5.86
C VAL A 275 14.55 2.55 6.24
N ALA A 276 14.33 3.86 6.34
CA ALA A 276 13.04 4.43 6.73
C ALA A 276 11.93 4.07 5.73
N ILE A 277 12.18 4.19 4.41
CA ILE A 277 11.19 3.85 3.37
C ILE A 277 10.94 2.35 3.31
N SER A 278 11.96 1.51 3.51
CA SER A 278 11.81 0.05 3.55
C SER A 278 10.89 -0.38 4.69
N TYR A 279 11.10 0.12 5.90
CA TYR A 279 10.27 -0.19 7.05
C TYR A 279 8.84 0.39 6.91
N SER A 280 8.73 1.70 6.64
CA SER A 280 7.43 2.37 6.50
C SER A 280 6.61 1.79 5.35
N GLY A 281 7.25 1.40 4.25
CA GLY A 281 6.62 0.74 3.11
C GLY A 281 5.98 -0.61 3.48
N TRP A 282 6.71 -1.48 4.19
CA TRP A 282 6.15 -2.76 4.66
C TRP A 282 5.06 -2.55 5.71
N LYS A 283 5.25 -1.62 6.63
CA LYS A 283 4.24 -1.29 7.65
C LYS A 283 2.98 -0.69 7.02
N CYS A 284 3.11 0.27 6.12
CA CYS A 284 1.99 0.84 5.38
C CYS A 284 1.23 -0.25 4.60
N ARG A 285 1.94 -1.11 3.85
CA ARG A 285 1.36 -2.22 3.10
C ARG A 285 0.61 -3.22 4.00
N SER A 286 1.03 -3.38 5.26
CA SER A 286 0.33 -4.27 6.20
C SER A 286 -1.04 -3.75 6.64
N VAL A 287 -1.22 -2.44 6.69
CA VAL A 287 -2.45 -1.80 7.23
C VAL A 287 -3.45 -1.36 6.16
N ILE A 288 -3.04 -1.25 4.87
CA ILE A 288 -3.90 -0.86 3.75
C ILE A 288 -3.96 -1.92 2.67
N THR A 289 -4.87 -1.78 1.68
CA THR A 289 -4.98 -2.70 0.53
C THR A 289 -3.84 -2.49 -0.46
N ALA A 290 -3.58 -3.46 -1.36
CA ALA A 290 -2.59 -3.30 -2.41
C ALA A 290 -2.97 -2.17 -3.37
N THR A 291 -4.26 -2.03 -3.70
CA THR A 291 -4.78 -0.92 -4.51
C THR A 291 -4.50 0.42 -3.86
N THR A 292 -4.83 0.59 -2.55
CA THR A 292 -4.55 1.84 -1.82
C THR A 292 -3.06 2.12 -1.77
N PHE A 293 -2.22 1.12 -1.49
CA PHE A 293 -0.76 1.28 -1.45
C PHE A 293 -0.21 1.74 -2.81
N THR A 294 -0.70 1.15 -3.89
CA THR A 294 -0.31 1.52 -5.26
C THR A 294 -0.76 2.94 -5.60
N LEU A 295 -2.00 3.29 -5.23
CA LEU A 295 -2.55 4.64 -5.42
C LEU A 295 -1.73 5.69 -4.64
N VAL A 296 -1.41 5.44 -3.37
CA VAL A 296 -0.53 6.32 -2.57
C VAL A 296 0.82 6.52 -3.26
N GLY A 297 1.41 5.45 -3.82
CA GLY A 297 2.65 5.55 -4.59
C GLY A 297 2.55 6.42 -5.85
N VAL A 298 1.41 6.39 -6.54
CA VAL A 298 1.11 7.29 -7.68
C VAL A 298 0.96 8.73 -7.19
N LEU A 299 0.14 8.95 -6.17
CA LEU A 299 -0.14 10.29 -5.63
C LEU A 299 1.12 10.96 -5.09
N ASN A 300 2.00 10.22 -4.42
CA ASN A 300 3.28 10.75 -3.94
C ASN A 300 4.13 11.30 -5.10
N LYS A 301 4.17 10.58 -6.22
CA LYS A 301 4.92 11.05 -7.40
C LYS A 301 4.28 12.28 -8.04
N MET A 302 2.95 12.28 -8.19
CA MET A 302 2.22 13.43 -8.72
C MET A 302 2.40 14.66 -7.84
N ALA A 303 2.30 14.51 -6.52
CA ALA A 303 2.54 15.60 -5.57
C ALA A 303 3.99 16.12 -5.65
N THR A 304 4.97 15.23 -5.76
CA THR A 304 6.38 15.63 -5.90
C THR A 304 6.63 16.39 -7.22
N ILE A 305 6.06 15.93 -8.33
CA ILE A 305 6.17 16.60 -9.62
C ILE A 305 5.50 18.00 -9.54
N THR A 306 4.31 18.07 -8.94
CA THR A 306 3.61 19.37 -8.73
C THR A 306 4.47 20.33 -7.92
N PHE A 307 5.05 19.86 -6.82
CA PHE A 307 5.96 20.66 -6.00
C PHE A 307 7.18 21.13 -6.80
N THR A 308 7.80 20.24 -7.59
CA THR A 308 8.96 20.58 -8.43
C THR A 308 8.62 21.65 -9.45
N ILE A 309 7.47 21.58 -10.11
CA ILE A 309 7.03 22.58 -11.09
C ILE A 309 6.78 23.94 -10.42
N ILE A 310 6.24 23.95 -9.19
CA ILE A 310 5.98 25.22 -8.46
C ILE A 310 7.28 25.88 -8.01
N VAL A 311 8.25 25.08 -7.51
CA VAL A 311 9.53 25.60 -6.98
C VAL A 311 10.51 25.95 -8.10
N TRP A 312 10.51 25.19 -9.20
CA TRP A 312 11.37 25.41 -10.37
C TRP A 312 10.55 25.49 -11.65
N PRO A 313 9.96 26.65 -11.97
CA PRO A 313 8.96 26.77 -13.05
C PRO A 313 9.56 26.78 -14.46
N LYS A 314 10.64 26.04 -14.73
CA LYS A 314 11.27 25.97 -16.06
C LYS A 314 10.32 25.44 -17.15
N ASP A 315 9.39 24.54 -16.79
CA ASP A 315 8.43 23.89 -17.69
C ASP A 315 6.97 24.15 -17.24
N PHE A 316 6.71 25.34 -16.68
CA PHE A 316 5.39 25.66 -16.15
C PHE A 316 4.34 25.67 -17.25
N SER A 317 3.33 24.84 -17.10
CA SER A 317 2.11 24.85 -17.89
C SER A 317 0.90 24.76 -16.95
N VAL A 318 -0.01 25.71 -17.08
CA VAL A 318 -1.24 25.73 -16.27
C VAL A 318 -2.02 24.43 -16.40
N VAL A 319 -2.13 23.91 -17.64
CA VAL A 319 -2.87 22.65 -17.92
C VAL A 319 -2.21 21.46 -17.25
N LYS A 320 -0.87 21.33 -17.34
CA LYS A 320 -0.11 20.24 -16.68
C LYS A 320 -0.29 20.30 -15.16
N THR A 321 -0.17 21.49 -14.57
CA THR A 321 -0.29 21.68 -13.12
C THR A 321 -1.70 21.36 -12.63
N LEU A 322 -2.74 21.84 -13.33
CA LEU A 322 -4.13 21.53 -12.98
C LEU A 322 -4.44 20.03 -13.13
N ALA A 323 -3.91 19.38 -14.15
CA ALA A 323 -4.07 17.94 -14.33
C ALA A 323 -3.42 17.13 -13.18
N LEU A 324 -2.23 17.52 -12.71
CA LEU A 324 -1.58 16.88 -11.56
C LEU A 324 -2.36 17.09 -10.27
N ILE A 325 -2.83 18.31 -10.01
CA ILE A 325 -3.66 18.63 -8.83
C ILE A 325 -4.97 17.85 -8.88
N ALA A 326 -5.62 17.77 -10.05
CA ALA A 326 -6.84 16.99 -10.24
C ALA A 326 -6.59 15.48 -9.97
N SER A 327 -5.46 14.94 -10.44
CA SER A 327 -5.07 13.55 -10.18
C SER A 327 -4.97 13.26 -8.66
N VAL A 328 -4.34 14.16 -7.91
CA VAL A 328 -4.26 14.05 -6.44
C VAL A 328 -5.67 14.15 -5.82
N GLY A 329 -6.48 15.11 -6.25
CA GLY A 329 -7.86 15.28 -5.77
C GLY A 329 -8.73 14.04 -6.00
N PHE A 330 -8.69 13.47 -7.20
CA PHE A 330 -9.40 12.22 -7.50
C PHE A 330 -8.89 11.06 -6.62
N GLY A 331 -7.58 10.93 -6.44
CA GLY A 331 -7.01 9.88 -5.60
C GLY A 331 -7.48 9.93 -4.15
N LEU A 332 -7.65 11.13 -3.58
CA LEU A 332 -8.18 11.32 -2.23
C LEU A 332 -9.65 10.89 -2.06
N LEU A 333 -10.40 10.80 -3.15
CA LEU A 333 -11.80 10.33 -3.14
C LEU A 333 -11.93 8.80 -3.12
N TYR A 334 -10.83 8.07 -3.32
CA TYR A 334 -10.83 6.61 -3.30
C TYR A 334 -11.14 6.06 -1.90
N THR A 335 -11.98 5.02 -1.85
CA THR A 335 -12.30 4.26 -0.64
C THR A 335 -11.99 2.79 -0.83
N GLU A 336 -11.34 2.18 0.16
CA GLU A 336 -10.93 0.77 0.11
C GLU A 336 -12.15 -0.16 -0.01
N ALA A 337 -12.02 -1.16 -0.88
CA ALA A 337 -13.00 -2.23 -0.99
C ALA A 337 -12.90 -3.16 0.24
N PRO A 338 -14.02 -3.50 0.90
CA PRO A 338 -14.04 -4.42 2.02
C PRO A 338 -13.74 -5.86 1.56
N LEU A 339 -13.40 -6.74 2.51
CA LEU A 339 -13.36 -8.18 2.27
C LEU A 339 -14.76 -8.68 1.92
N ARG A 340 -14.86 -9.66 1.01
CA ARG A 340 -16.13 -10.32 0.72
C ARG A 340 -16.63 -11.03 1.97
N LYS A 341 -17.91 -10.86 2.28
CA LYS A 341 -18.55 -11.68 3.30
C LYS A 341 -18.48 -13.14 2.83
N PRO A 342 -18.11 -14.11 3.70
CA PRO A 342 -18.21 -15.51 3.34
C PRO A 342 -19.66 -15.77 2.90
N LYS A 343 -19.86 -16.43 1.75
CA LYS A 343 -21.18 -16.94 1.38
C LYS A 343 -21.56 -17.89 2.52
N VAL A 344 -22.55 -17.49 3.31
CA VAL A 344 -23.25 -18.42 4.21
C VAL A 344 -23.76 -19.51 3.27
N ALA A 345 -23.17 -20.69 3.32
CA ALA A 345 -23.69 -21.87 2.63
C ALA A 345 -25.12 -21.98 3.09
N GLY A 346 -26.06 -21.89 2.14
CA GLY A 346 -27.47 -21.79 2.41
C GLY A 346 -27.86 -22.79 3.47
N ALA A 347 -28.63 -22.36 4.46
CA ALA A 347 -29.30 -23.23 5.38
C ALA A 347 -30.06 -24.26 4.51
N GLY A 348 -29.45 -25.41 4.35
CA GLY A 348 -30.05 -26.54 3.67
C GLY A 348 -31.36 -26.78 4.39
N THR A 349 -32.47 -26.57 3.68
CA THR A 349 -33.76 -27.13 4.01
C THR A 349 -33.53 -28.59 4.36
N SER A 350 -33.66 -28.92 5.64
CA SER A 350 -33.71 -30.29 6.11
C SER A 350 -34.96 -30.93 5.48
N PRO A 351 -34.84 -31.91 4.56
CA PRO A 351 -35.98 -32.72 4.19
C PRO A 351 -35.91 -33.92 5.12
N LEU A 352 -36.77 -33.97 6.10
CA LEU A 352 -37.31 -35.24 6.58
C LEU A 352 -38.18 -34.97 7.81
N GLY A 353 -39.46 -34.69 7.55
CA GLY A 353 -40.52 -35.03 8.48
C GLY A 353 -40.58 -36.54 8.62
N ILE A 354 -40.23 -37.05 9.79
CA ILE A 354 -40.69 -38.37 10.23
C ILE A 354 -41.61 -38.12 11.39
N LYS A 355 -42.91 -38.31 11.10
CA LYS A 355 -43.95 -38.57 12.11
C LYS A 355 -43.71 -39.96 12.72
N HIS A 356 -43.58 -40.03 13.99
CA HIS A 356 -44.09 -41.12 14.84
C HIS A 356 -44.57 -40.57 16.16
#